data_6c2d047b142f0f1f29fbcd8bf2884139
#
_entry.id   6c2d047b142f0f1f29fbcd8bf2884139
#
_cell.length_a   1.000
_cell.length_b   1.000
_cell.length_c   1.000
_cell.angle_alpha   90.00
_cell.angle_beta   90.00
_cell.angle_gamma   90.00
#
_symmetry.space_group_name_H-M   'P 1'
#
loop_
_entity.id
_entity.type
_entity.pdbx_description
1 polymer ?
#
loop_
_entity_poly.entity_id
_entity_poly.type
_entity_poly.pdbx_seq_one_letter_code
_entity_poly.pdbx_strand_id
1 'polypeptide(L)'
;RTSFLYGGDSMNKKTIKDIDVKGKKVFVRVDYNVPFDAEMNITNDTRMVRTLPTLNYLLDGGAALIIACHIGRPTEAREDKFSTKHLVKHLAELLGREVKWASDCVGPEAEKLAAGLKPGEVLLLENLRYHKEEKKNDPAFAKQLASLADVAVDDAFGVSHRAHASNAGVPKYIETVAGFLMEKEINYIDKTLENPQRPFVAIIGGAKVSDKIGVISNMIEKVDTIIIGGGMAHTFDAAKGLPIGDSLCERDKIDLAKELLEKA
;
A
#
# COMPACT_ATOMS: atom_id res chain seq x y z
N ARG A 1 5.02 15.87 11.51
CA ARG A 1 5.27 14.78 12.49
C ARG A 1 3.91 14.26 12.94
N THR A 2 3.42 13.19 12.31
CA THR A 2 2.25 12.46 12.78
C THR A 2 2.77 11.52 13.87
N SER A 3 2.49 11.87 15.14
CA SER A 3 2.84 11.02 16.28
C SER A 3 1.95 9.78 16.26
N PHE A 4 2.50 8.65 15.89
CA PHE A 4 1.91 7.36 16.16
C PHE A 4 2.27 6.99 17.62
N LEU A 5 1.28 7.06 18.51
CA LEU A 5 1.43 6.60 19.90
C LEU A 5 1.29 5.08 19.91
N TYR A 6 2.34 4.40 20.32
CA TYR A 6 2.37 2.96 20.55
C TYR A 6 2.08 2.66 22.03
N GLY A 7 1.18 1.76 22.27
CA GLY A 7 0.91 1.18 23.59
C GLY A 7 0.09 -0.10 23.48
N GLY A 8 0.69 -1.20 23.86
CA GLY A 8 0.20 -2.51 24.35
C GLY A 8 -0.95 -3.25 23.68
N ASP A 9 -0.65 -4.44 23.21
CA ASP A 9 -1.51 -5.64 23.01
C ASP A 9 -2.70 -5.62 22.03
N SER A 10 -2.87 -4.65 21.21
CA SER A 10 -3.63 -4.74 19.95
C SER A 10 -3.20 -3.60 19.05
N MET A 11 -3.26 -3.79 17.75
CA MET A 11 -3.04 -2.74 16.76
C MET A 11 -3.82 -1.49 17.18
N ASN A 12 -3.13 -0.45 17.67
CA ASN A 12 -3.74 0.81 18.14
C ASN A 12 -4.26 1.66 16.96
N LYS A 13 -4.75 0.99 15.92
CA LYS A 13 -5.30 1.58 14.71
C LYS A 13 -6.68 1.00 14.46
N LYS A 14 -7.62 1.87 14.21
CA LYS A 14 -8.99 1.46 13.87
C LYS A 14 -9.00 0.63 12.59
N THR A 15 -9.82 -0.41 12.60
CA THR A 15 -10.10 -1.27 11.46
C THR A 15 -11.55 -1.12 11.03
N ILE A 16 -11.94 -1.78 9.95
CA ILE A 16 -13.34 -1.80 9.50
C ILE A 16 -14.30 -2.41 10.52
N LYS A 17 -13.79 -3.13 11.55
CA LYS A 17 -14.60 -3.69 12.64
C LYS A 17 -15.01 -2.65 13.69
N ASP A 18 -14.30 -1.51 13.71
CA ASP A 18 -14.46 -0.47 14.73
C ASP A 18 -15.39 0.67 14.28
N ILE A 19 -16.00 0.53 13.09
CA ILE A 19 -16.88 1.53 12.50
C ILE A 19 -18.22 0.93 12.07
N ASP A 20 -19.28 1.72 12.20
CA ASP A 20 -20.57 1.40 11.59
C ASP A 20 -20.60 1.93 10.15
N VAL A 21 -20.87 1.05 9.19
CA VAL A 21 -20.91 1.37 7.76
C VAL A 21 -22.32 1.29 7.15
N LYS A 22 -23.32 0.96 7.97
CA LYS A 22 -24.72 0.80 7.51
C LYS A 22 -25.24 2.08 6.86
N GLY A 23 -25.64 1.98 5.61
CA GLY A 23 -26.16 3.09 4.82
C GLY A 23 -25.11 4.13 4.42
N LYS A 24 -23.83 3.93 4.73
CA LYS A 24 -22.74 4.85 4.39
C LYS A 24 -22.13 4.53 3.04
N LYS A 25 -21.60 5.56 2.42
CA LYS A 25 -20.68 5.45 1.27
C LYS A 25 -19.26 5.34 1.79
N VAL A 26 -18.57 4.29 1.39
CA VAL A 26 -17.22 3.98 1.85
C VAL A 26 -16.23 4.10 0.69
N PHE A 27 -15.30 5.03 0.79
CA PHE A 27 -14.16 5.12 -0.13
C PHE A 27 -13.16 4.01 0.22
N VAL A 28 -12.91 3.08 -0.68
CA VAL A 28 -11.98 1.96 -0.44
C VAL A 28 -10.78 2.08 -1.34
N ARG A 29 -9.60 2.37 -0.76
CA ARG A 29 -8.33 2.38 -1.48
C ARG A 29 -7.77 0.96 -1.54
N VAL A 30 -7.65 0.41 -2.74
CA VAL A 30 -7.14 -0.95 -3.01
C VAL A 30 -5.92 -0.92 -3.93
N ASP A 31 -5.10 -1.97 -3.93
CA ASP A 31 -3.97 -2.12 -4.87
C ASP A 31 -4.31 -3.10 -6.00
N TYR A 32 -4.98 -2.60 -7.03
CA TYR A 32 -5.35 -3.35 -8.23
C TYR A 32 -4.36 -3.14 -9.39
N ASN A 33 -3.09 -2.86 -9.07
CA ASN A 33 -2.04 -2.84 -10.09
C ASN A 33 -1.70 -4.28 -10.53
N VAL A 34 -2.63 -4.89 -11.26
CA VAL A 34 -2.56 -6.26 -11.78
C VAL A 34 -1.88 -6.31 -13.15
N PRO A 35 -1.26 -7.43 -13.53
CA PRO A 35 -0.73 -7.62 -14.87
C PRO A 35 -1.81 -7.97 -15.88
N PHE A 36 -1.65 -7.48 -17.11
CA PHE A 36 -2.51 -7.77 -18.26
C PHE A 36 -1.71 -8.43 -19.38
N ASP A 37 -2.39 -9.24 -20.19
CA ASP A 37 -1.86 -9.70 -21.47
C ASP A 37 -2.07 -8.65 -22.59
N ALA A 38 -1.73 -9.02 -23.84
CA ALA A 38 -1.85 -8.12 -24.99
C ALA A 38 -3.31 -7.78 -25.33
N GLU A 39 -4.25 -8.64 -24.98
CA GLU A 39 -5.68 -8.50 -25.17
C GLU A 39 -6.38 -7.83 -23.98
N MET A 40 -5.60 -7.31 -23.00
CA MET A 40 -6.09 -6.67 -21.78
C MET A 40 -6.86 -7.60 -20.82
N ASN A 41 -6.62 -8.92 -20.90
CA ASN A 41 -7.11 -9.84 -19.88
C ASN A 41 -6.17 -9.84 -18.66
N ILE A 42 -6.75 -9.95 -17.47
CA ILE A 42 -5.98 -10.04 -16.21
C ILE A 42 -5.31 -11.41 -16.15
N THR A 43 -3.98 -11.44 -16.09
CA THR A 43 -3.20 -12.70 -16.01
C THR A 43 -2.94 -13.18 -14.58
N ASN A 44 -3.09 -12.30 -13.60
CA ASN A 44 -3.02 -12.63 -12.18
C ASN A 44 -3.91 -11.67 -11.38
N ASP A 45 -4.95 -12.19 -10.78
CA ASP A 45 -5.94 -11.45 -10.00
C ASP A 45 -5.76 -11.52 -8.49
N THR A 46 -4.67 -12.11 -8.00
CA THR A 46 -4.42 -12.34 -6.57
C THR A 46 -4.62 -11.08 -5.72
N ARG A 47 -4.27 -9.91 -6.23
CA ARG A 47 -4.47 -8.63 -5.53
C ARG A 47 -5.94 -8.29 -5.36
N MET A 48 -6.77 -8.60 -6.37
CA MET A 48 -8.21 -8.36 -6.33
C MET A 48 -8.89 -9.36 -5.38
N VAL A 49 -8.56 -10.65 -5.51
CA VAL A 49 -9.11 -11.71 -4.65
C VAL A 49 -8.81 -11.46 -3.18
N ARG A 50 -7.60 -11.00 -2.85
CA ARG A 50 -7.20 -10.74 -1.45
C ARG A 50 -7.95 -9.59 -0.79
N THR A 51 -8.56 -8.67 -1.53
CA THR A 51 -9.38 -7.58 -0.97
C THR A 51 -10.84 -7.98 -0.77
N LEU A 52 -11.29 -9.10 -1.34
CA LEU A 52 -12.70 -9.53 -1.25
C LEU A 52 -13.21 -9.65 0.20
N PRO A 53 -12.44 -10.16 1.18
CA PRO A 53 -12.90 -10.17 2.57
C PRO A 53 -13.28 -8.79 3.09
N THR A 54 -12.49 -7.77 2.79
CA THR A 54 -12.78 -6.36 3.16
C THR A 54 -14.03 -5.86 2.45
N LEU A 55 -14.11 -6.04 1.12
CA LEU A 55 -15.23 -5.54 0.33
C LEU A 55 -16.54 -6.21 0.74
N ASN A 56 -16.55 -7.54 0.89
CA ASN A 56 -17.74 -8.28 1.30
C ASN A 56 -18.20 -7.88 2.71
N TYR A 57 -17.28 -7.75 3.67
CA TYR A 57 -17.61 -7.30 5.02
C TYR A 57 -18.33 -5.94 5.02
N LEU A 58 -17.84 -4.98 4.22
CA LEU A 58 -18.45 -3.66 4.10
C LEU A 58 -19.82 -3.73 3.42
N LEU A 59 -19.95 -4.52 2.35
CA LEU A 59 -21.21 -4.71 1.60
C LEU A 59 -22.26 -5.42 2.46
N ASP A 60 -21.87 -6.46 3.19
CA ASP A 60 -22.74 -7.20 4.11
C ASP A 60 -23.17 -6.33 5.30
N GLY A 61 -22.32 -5.37 5.70
CA GLY A 61 -22.63 -4.32 6.65
C GLY A 61 -23.58 -3.24 6.13
N GLY A 62 -24.01 -3.32 4.87
CA GLY A 62 -24.96 -2.38 4.25
C GLY A 62 -24.31 -1.09 3.72
N ALA A 63 -23.03 -1.10 3.43
CA ALA A 63 -22.34 0.02 2.78
C ALA A 63 -22.58 0.07 1.26
N ALA A 64 -22.40 1.24 0.66
CA ALA A 64 -22.11 1.41 -0.76
C ALA A 64 -20.61 1.66 -0.93
N LEU A 65 -19.97 1.05 -1.93
CA LEU A 65 -18.52 1.13 -2.08
C LEU A 65 -18.11 2.04 -3.24
N ILE A 66 -17.11 2.87 -2.99
CA ILE A 66 -16.41 3.68 -3.99
C ILE A 66 -14.97 3.20 -4.01
N ILE A 67 -14.64 2.33 -4.96
CA ILE A 67 -13.33 1.68 -5.05
C ILE A 67 -12.38 2.55 -5.86
N ALA A 68 -11.22 2.83 -5.31
CA ALA A 68 -10.17 3.63 -5.92
C ALA A 68 -8.84 2.85 -5.96
N CYS A 69 -8.22 2.81 -7.12
CA CYS A 69 -6.95 2.13 -7.32
C CYS A 69 -6.07 2.83 -8.36
N HIS A 70 -4.90 2.27 -8.61
CA HIS A 70 -4.05 2.68 -9.72
C HIS A 70 -3.62 1.47 -10.55
N ILE A 71 -3.38 1.70 -11.83
CA ILE A 71 -2.78 0.75 -12.77
C ILE A 71 -1.56 1.38 -13.40
N GLY A 72 -0.44 0.68 -13.37
CA GLY A 72 0.79 1.04 -14.05
C GLY A 72 1.38 2.39 -13.64
N ARG A 73 2.05 3.00 -14.61
CA ARG A 73 2.71 4.30 -14.48
C ARG A 73 2.37 5.16 -15.68
N PRO A 74 1.12 5.63 -15.80
CA PRO A 74 0.74 6.51 -16.88
C PRO A 74 1.62 7.76 -16.88
N THR A 75 1.90 8.26 -18.08
CA THR A 75 2.56 9.53 -18.32
C THR A 75 1.52 10.66 -18.31
N GLU A 76 1.70 11.72 -19.12
CA GLU A 76 0.74 12.82 -19.17
C GLU A 76 -0.54 12.49 -19.94
N ALA A 77 -0.50 11.48 -20.82
CA ALA A 77 -1.66 11.03 -21.59
C ALA A 77 -2.45 9.97 -20.81
N ARG A 78 -3.78 10.01 -20.92
CA ARG A 78 -4.66 8.95 -20.44
C ARG A 78 -4.63 7.76 -21.42
N GLU A 79 -3.61 6.92 -21.29
CA GLU A 79 -3.44 5.73 -22.13
C GLU A 79 -4.45 4.66 -21.72
N ASP A 80 -5.25 4.18 -22.66
CA ASP A 80 -6.32 3.20 -22.43
C ASP A 80 -5.86 1.93 -21.70
N LYS A 81 -4.64 1.47 -21.95
CA LYS A 81 -4.05 0.28 -21.28
C LYS A 81 -3.92 0.43 -19.75
N PHE A 82 -4.01 1.64 -19.22
CA PHE A 82 -3.98 1.93 -17.80
C PHE A 82 -5.35 2.27 -17.21
N SER A 83 -6.42 2.20 -18.02
CA SER A 83 -7.78 2.46 -17.54
C SER A 83 -8.27 1.34 -16.61
N THR A 84 -8.89 1.74 -15.50
CA THR A 84 -9.53 0.80 -14.59
C THR A 84 -10.78 0.14 -15.18
N LYS A 85 -11.28 0.62 -16.33
CA LYS A 85 -12.42 -0.02 -17.02
C LYS A 85 -12.17 -1.49 -17.32
N HIS A 86 -10.91 -1.88 -17.57
CA HIS A 86 -10.51 -3.26 -17.83
C HIS A 86 -10.68 -4.19 -16.60
N LEU A 87 -10.84 -3.63 -15.40
CA LEU A 87 -11.08 -4.38 -14.17
C LEU A 87 -12.58 -4.64 -13.92
N VAL A 88 -13.46 -3.85 -14.51
CA VAL A 88 -14.90 -3.79 -14.17
C VAL A 88 -15.56 -5.17 -14.27
N LYS A 89 -15.42 -5.84 -15.40
CA LYS A 89 -16.03 -7.16 -15.63
C LYS A 89 -15.56 -8.18 -14.62
N HIS A 90 -14.24 -8.28 -14.44
CA HIS A 90 -13.65 -9.26 -13.52
C HIS A 90 -14.01 -8.96 -12.06
N LEU A 91 -14.02 -7.68 -11.66
CA LEU A 91 -14.46 -7.29 -10.32
C LEU A 91 -15.93 -7.61 -10.07
N ALA A 92 -16.80 -7.42 -11.09
CA ALA A 92 -18.21 -7.77 -11.00
C ALA A 92 -18.41 -9.29 -10.84
N GLU A 93 -17.64 -10.10 -11.57
CA GLU A 93 -17.62 -11.57 -11.43
C GLU A 93 -17.19 -12.00 -10.03
N LEU A 94 -16.09 -11.43 -9.50
CA LEU A 94 -15.58 -11.74 -8.17
C LEU A 94 -16.54 -11.35 -7.04
N LEU A 95 -17.28 -10.25 -7.19
CA LEU A 95 -18.24 -9.76 -6.18
C LEU A 95 -19.65 -10.37 -6.37
N GLY A 96 -19.92 -11.00 -7.50
CA GLY A 96 -21.27 -11.52 -7.84
C GLY A 96 -22.32 -10.43 -7.97
N ARG A 97 -21.93 -9.21 -8.37
CA ARG A 97 -22.81 -8.04 -8.50
C ARG A 97 -22.31 -7.05 -9.54
N GLU A 98 -23.22 -6.18 -10.00
CA GLU A 98 -22.85 -5.12 -10.92
C GLU A 98 -21.84 -4.16 -10.29
N VAL A 99 -20.84 -3.73 -11.08
CA VAL A 99 -19.88 -2.69 -10.75
C VAL A 99 -20.04 -1.55 -11.73
N LYS A 100 -20.50 -0.40 -11.24
CA LYS A 100 -20.55 0.87 -12.00
C LYS A 100 -19.11 1.38 -12.16
N TRP A 101 -18.89 2.15 -13.23
CA TRP A 101 -17.57 2.74 -13.49
C TRP A 101 -17.71 4.22 -13.81
N ALA A 102 -16.82 5.03 -13.27
CA ALA A 102 -16.68 6.45 -13.58
C ALA A 102 -15.47 6.67 -14.49
N SER A 103 -15.59 7.49 -15.50
CA SER A 103 -14.52 7.80 -16.46
C SER A 103 -13.44 8.74 -15.88
N ASP A 104 -13.65 9.23 -14.66
CA ASP A 104 -12.66 9.93 -13.85
C ASP A 104 -12.80 9.56 -12.37
N CYS A 105 -11.79 9.88 -11.56
CA CYS A 105 -11.80 9.64 -10.12
C CYS A 105 -12.27 10.86 -9.30
N VAL A 106 -12.44 12.01 -9.92
CA VAL A 106 -12.96 13.26 -9.35
C VAL A 106 -13.82 14.00 -10.36
N GLY A 107 -14.51 15.04 -9.93
CA GLY A 107 -15.32 15.90 -10.78
C GLY A 107 -16.76 15.45 -10.95
N PRO A 108 -17.57 16.16 -11.78
CA PRO A 108 -19.03 16.07 -11.76
C PRO A 108 -19.60 14.68 -12.02
N GLU A 109 -18.96 13.88 -12.87
CA GLU A 109 -19.42 12.50 -13.17
C GLU A 109 -19.21 11.60 -11.96
N ALA A 110 -17.99 11.58 -11.40
CA ALA A 110 -17.68 10.79 -10.22
C ALA A 110 -18.55 11.19 -9.02
N GLU A 111 -18.74 12.48 -8.80
CA GLU A 111 -19.61 13.02 -7.75
C GLU A 111 -21.07 12.60 -7.93
N LYS A 112 -21.61 12.69 -9.16
CA LYS A 112 -22.98 12.27 -9.47
C LYS A 112 -23.17 10.77 -9.26
N LEU A 113 -22.25 9.95 -9.75
CA LEU A 113 -22.32 8.50 -9.59
C LEU A 113 -22.20 8.09 -8.11
N ALA A 114 -21.25 8.66 -7.39
CA ALA A 114 -21.08 8.44 -5.95
C ALA A 114 -22.30 8.88 -5.13
N ALA A 115 -22.86 10.06 -5.45
CA ALA A 115 -24.08 10.56 -4.78
C ALA A 115 -25.28 9.63 -4.97
N GLY A 116 -25.40 9.02 -6.16
CA GLY A 116 -26.51 8.14 -6.52
C GLY A 116 -26.39 6.71 -6.03
N LEU A 117 -25.28 6.31 -5.38
CA LEU A 117 -25.10 4.95 -4.88
C LEU A 117 -26.06 4.61 -3.75
N LYS A 118 -26.62 3.42 -3.81
CA LYS A 118 -27.44 2.79 -2.77
C LYS A 118 -26.63 1.74 -2.01
N PRO A 119 -27.03 1.40 -0.78
CA PRO A 119 -26.43 0.30 -0.03
C PRO A 119 -26.33 -0.98 -0.88
N GLY A 120 -25.15 -1.62 -0.86
CA GLY A 120 -24.86 -2.81 -1.66
C GLY A 120 -24.37 -2.54 -3.09
N GLU A 121 -24.41 -1.30 -3.57
CA GLU A 121 -23.88 -0.94 -4.90
C GLU A 121 -22.38 -0.62 -4.84
N VAL A 122 -21.72 -0.83 -5.97
CA VAL A 122 -20.26 -0.64 -6.12
C VAL A 122 -19.98 0.27 -7.31
N LEU A 123 -19.13 1.27 -7.07
CA LEU A 123 -18.56 2.16 -8.08
C LEU A 123 -17.04 1.98 -8.11
N LEU A 124 -16.47 1.69 -9.26
CA LEU A 124 -15.03 1.73 -9.51
C LEU A 124 -14.68 3.08 -10.17
N LEU A 125 -13.78 3.83 -9.55
CA LEU A 125 -13.28 5.08 -10.11
C LEU A 125 -12.17 4.81 -11.13
N GLU A 126 -11.97 5.73 -12.06
CA GLU A 126 -10.84 5.69 -13.00
C GLU A 126 -9.49 5.80 -12.27
N ASN A 127 -8.42 5.45 -12.97
CA ASN A 127 -7.06 5.37 -12.47
C ASN A 127 -6.62 6.68 -11.79
N LEU A 128 -6.40 6.62 -10.47
CA LEU A 128 -5.92 7.74 -9.67
C LEU A 128 -4.67 8.42 -10.24
N ARG A 129 -3.80 7.65 -10.90
CA ARG A 129 -2.53 8.14 -11.47
C ARG A 129 -2.67 8.88 -12.79
N TYR A 130 -3.88 8.99 -13.34
CA TYR A 130 -4.13 9.93 -14.42
C TYR A 130 -4.06 11.38 -13.94
N HIS A 131 -4.15 11.58 -12.62
CA HIS A 131 -3.91 12.87 -11.98
C HIS A 131 -2.52 12.88 -11.33
N LYS A 132 -1.66 13.81 -11.75
CA LYS A 132 -0.33 14.02 -11.16
C LYS A 132 -0.41 14.44 -9.69
N GLU A 133 -1.53 15.02 -9.31
CA GLU A 133 -1.92 15.43 -7.96
C GLU A 133 -1.90 14.25 -6.98
N GLU A 134 -2.25 13.04 -7.44
CA GLU A 134 -2.18 11.81 -6.64
C GLU A 134 -0.78 11.59 -6.06
N LYS A 135 0.24 11.59 -6.92
CA LYS A 135 1.63 11.36 -6.49
C LYS A 135 2.22 12.51 -5.67
N LYS A 136 1.70 13.74 -5.84
CA LYS A 136 2.13 14.93 -5.11
C LYS A 136 1.49 15.07 -3.75
N ASN A 137 0.54 14.20 -3.42
CA ASN A 137 -0.29 14.32 -2.22
C ASN A 137 -0.97 15.69 -2.14
N ASP A 138 -1.51 16.14 -3.27
CA ASP A 138 -2.15 17.45 -3.38
C ASP A 138 -3.37 17.54 -2.47
N PRO A 139 -3.47 18.57 -1.61
CA PRO A 139 -4.57 18.68 -0.65
C PRO A 139 -5.94 18.88 -1.29
N ALA A 140 -6.03 19.61 -2.41
CA ALA A 140 -7.29 19.86 -3.08
C ALA A 140 -7.83 18.56 -3.72
N PHE A 141 -6.96 17.81 -4.37
CA PHE A 141 -7.30 16.51 -4.94
C PHE A 141 -7.70 15.50 -3.86
N ALA A 142 -6.96 15.43 -2.75
CA ALA A 142 -7.31 14.57 -1.62
C ALA A 142 -8.68 14.93 -1.02
N LYS A 143 -9.01 16.22 -0.93
CA LYS A 143 -10.32 16.71 -0.46
C LYS A 143 -11.44 16.32 -1.43
N GLN A 144 -11.20 16.39 -2.74
CA GLN A 144 -12.18 15.97 -3.75
C GLN A 144 -12.45 14.45 -3.64
N LEU A 145 -11.42 13.61 -3.50
CA LEU A 145 -11.61 12.17 -3.27
C LEU A 145 -12.39 11.90 -1.98
N ALA A 146 -12.02 12.58 -0.90
CA ALA A 146 -12.68 12.44 0.41
C ALA A 146 -14.16 12.85 0.37
N SER A 147 -14.53 13.85 -0.43
CA SER A 147 -15.93 14.34 -0.53
C SER A 147 -16.89 13.35 -1.18
N LEU A 148 -16.38 12.28 -1.82
CA LEU A 148 -17.23 11.27 -2.45
C LEU A 148 -17.88 10.33 -1.42
N ALA A 149 -17.38 10.27 -0.18
CA ALA A 149 -17.76 9.25 0.79
C ALA A 149 -17.89 9.79 2.21
N ASP A 150 -18.51 9.00 3.09
CA ASP A 150 -18.70 9.32 4.50
C ASP A 150 -17.53 8.85 5.37
N VAL A 151 -16.84 7.79 4.94
CA VAL A 151 -15.69 7.19 5.61
C VAL A 151 -14.77 6.55 4.58
N ALA A 152 -13.50 6.42 4.89
CA ALA A 152 -12.52 5.77 4.02
C ALA A 152 -11.94 4.50 4.66
N VAL A 153 -11.56 3.56 3.79
CA VAL A 153 -10.83 2.35 4.14
C VAL A 153 -9.56 2.28 3.29
N ASP A 154 -8.40 2.17 3.94
CA ASP A 154 -7.16 1.86 3.25
C ASP A 154 -6.87 0.36 3.36
N ASP A 155 -6.90 -0.32 2.22
CA ASP A 155 -6.61 -1.76 2.09
C ASP A 155 -5.48 -2.02 1.08
N ALA A 156 -4.60 -1.03 0.91
CA ALA A 156 -3.57 -1.00 -0.12
C ALA A 156 -2.15 -0.93 0.46
N PHE A 157 -1.76 -1.90 1.29
CA PHE A 157 -0.45 -1.94 1.94
C PHE A 157 0.73 -1.75 0.96
N GLY A 158 0.64 -2.31 -0.26
CA GLY A 158 1.68 -2.19 -1.29
C GLY A 158 2.03 -0.76 -1.72
N VAL A 159 1.17 0.23 -1.42
CA VAL A 159 1.43 1.66 -1.69
C VAL A 159 1.67 2.50 -0.44
N SER A 160 1.57 1.92 0.76
CA SER A 160 1.67 2.63 2.04
C SER A 160 3.05 3.24 2.32
N HIS A 161 4.09 2.78 1.60
CA HIS A 161 5.43 3.37 1.65
C HIS A 161 5.53 4.74 0.94
N ARG A 162 4.45 5.25 0.34
CA ARG A 162 4.38 6.52 -0.38
C ARG A 162 3.26 7.38 0.19
N ALA A 163 3.54 8.66 0.39
CA ALA A 163 2.54 9.64 0.75
C ALA A 163 1.82 10.15 -0.51
N HIS A 164 0.78 9.43 -0.95
CA HIS A 164 -0.09 9.85 -2.05
C HIS A 164 -1.38 10.48 -1.52
N ALA A 165 -2.12 11.20 -2.38
CA ALA A 165 -3.36 11.86 -1.98
C ALA A 165 -4.42 10.86 -1.50
N SER A 166 -4.55 9.72 -2.17
CA SER A 166 -5.58 8.71 -1.86
C SER A 166 -5.32 7.91 -0.57
N ASN A 167 -4.06 7.81 -0.09
CA ASN A 167 -3.73 7.07 1.14
C ASN A 167 -3.28 7.96 2.30
N ALA A 168 -2.49 9.02 2.04
CA ALA A 168 -1.99 9.92 3.09
C ALA A 168 -2.76 11.27 3.16
N GLY A 169 -3.39 11.67 2.06
CA GLY A 169 -4.15 12.90 1.96
C GLY A 169 -5.59 12.77 2.45
N VAL A 170 -6.33 11.79 1.94
CA VAL A 170 -7.74 11.52 2.28
C VAL A 170 -7.98 11.44 3.81
N PRO A 171 -7.11 10.79 4.62
CA PRO A 171 -7.30 10.72 6.08
C PRO A 171 -7.32 12.08 6.81
N LYS A 172 -6.92 13.15 6.16
CA LYS A 172 -6.97 14.50 6.72
C LYS A 172 -8.38 15.13 6.68
N TYR A 173 -9.27 14.55 5.87
CA TYR A 173 -10.58 15.13 5.59
C TYR A 173 -11.74 14.23 6.03
N ILE A 174 -11.57 12.90 6.04
CA ILE A 174 -12.57 11.95 6.53
C ILE A 174 -11.94 10.89 7.41
N GLU A 175 -12.71 10.29 8.31
CA GLU A 175 -12.26 9.16 9.11
C GLU A 175 -11.80 8.04 8.18
N THR A 176 -10.59 7.54 8.43
CA THR A 176 -9.99 6.47 7.62
C THR A 176 -9.53 5.34 8.53
N VAL A 177 -9.90 4.13 8.18
CA VAL A 177 -9.58 2.90 8.93
C VAL A 177 -8.90 1.88 8.04
N ALA A 178 -8.25 0.89 8.66
CA ALA A 178 -7.59 -0.21 7.94
C ALA A 178 -8.60 -1.26 7.48
N GLY A 179 -8.48 -1.72 6.23
CA GLY A 179 -9.12 -2.94 5.76
C GLY A 179 -8.41 -4.19 6.28
N PHE A 180 -8.99 -5.37 6.04
CA PHE A 180 -8.44 -6.64 6.56
C PHE A 180 -7.07 -7.00 5.99
N LEU A 181 -6.78 -6.64 4.73
CA LEU A 181 -5.48 -6.88 4.15
C LEU A 181 -4.41 -6.00 4.82
N MET A 182 -4.72 -4.72 5.01
CA MET A 182 -3.87 -3.78 5.73
C MET A 182 -3.68 -4.22 7.19
N GLU A 183 -4.75 -4.59 7.90
CA GLU A 183 -4.71 -5.12 9.27
C GLU A 183 -3.78 -6.32 9.37
N LYS A 184 -3.90 -7.25 8.43
CA LYS A 184 -3.07 -8.46 8.39
C LYS A 184 -1.59 -8.13 8.24
N GLU A 185 -1.24 -7.27 7.28
CA GLU A 185 0.16 -6.88 7.03
C GLU A 185 0.77 -6.16 8.23
N ILE A 186 0.02 -5.22 8.84
CA ILE A 186 0.47 -4.51 10.04
C ILE A 186 0.68 -5.49 11.20
N ASN A 187 -0.27 -6.38 11.45
CA ASN A 187 -0.16 -7.35 12.53
C ASN A 187 1.06 -8.28 12.37
N TYR A 188 1.36 -8.72 11.13
CA TYR A 188 2.53 -9.55 10.86
C TYR A 188 3.83 -8.79 11.12
N ILE A 189 3.92 -7.54 10.67
CA ILE A 189 5.13 -6.72 10.85
C ILE A 189 5.31 -6.34 12.32
N ASP A 190 4.26 -5.83 12.96
CA ASP A 190 4.33 -5.38 14.36
C ASP A 190 4.69 -6.55 15.30
N LYS A 191 4.00 -7.70 15.18
CA LYS A 191 4.33 -8.89 15.98
C LYS A 191 5.77 -9.38 15.77
N THR A 192 6.26 -9.30 14.52
CA THR A 192 7.62 -9.73 14.20
C THR A 192 8.67 -8.78 14.76
N LEU A 193 8.36 -7.47 14.84
CA LEU A 193 9.32 -6.45 15.27
C LEU A 193 9.26 -6.12 16.76
N GLU A 194 8.06 -6.19 17.39
CA GLU A 194 7.86 -5.80 18.79
C GLU A 194 8.06 -6.97 19.76
N ASN A 195 7.60 -8.17 19.39
CA ASN A 195 7.73 -9.36 20.22
C ASN A 195 8.06 -10.60 19.39
N PRO A 196 9.26 -10.66 18.77
CA PRO A 196 9.65 -11.75 17.90
C PRO A 196 9.84 -13.06 18.67
N GLN A 197 9.51 -14.17 18.00
CA GLN A 197 9.99 -15.46 18.47
C GLN A 197 11.52 -15.54 18.29
N ARG A 198 12.22 -16.04 19.32
CA ARG A 198 13.67 -16.19 19.30
C ARG A 198 14.09 -17.62 18.93
N PRO A 199 15.17 -17.81 18.12
CA PRO A 199 16.05 -16.77 17.57
C PRO A 199 15.40 -15.99 16.43
N PHE A 200 15.50 -14.65 16.45
CA PHE A 200 15.05 -13.77 15.38
C PHE A 200 16.22 -13.47 14.43
N VAL A 201 16.15 -13.97 13.22
CA VAL A 201 17.18 -13.81 12.19
C VAL A 201 16.69 -12.87 11.10
N ALA A 202 17.42 -11.79 10.86
CA ALA A 202 17.16 -10.90 9.73
C ALA A 202 18.08 -11.24 8.55
N ILE A 203 17.51 -11.40 7.36
CA ILE A 203 18.27 -11.56 6.11
C ILE A 203 18.09 -10.28 5.31
N ILE A 204 19.18 -9.54 5.11
CA ILE A 204 19.17 -8.25 4.42
C ILE A 204 20.05 -8.35 3.18
N GLY A 205 19.46 -8.10 2.01
CA GLY A 205 20.18 -8.11 0.72
C GLY A 205 19.97 -6.82 -0.06
N GLY A 206 20.92 -6.51 -0.92
CA GLY A 206 20.87 -5.34 -1.79
C GLY A 206 22.19 -5.10 -2.51
N ALA A 207 22.22 -4.15 -3.43
CA ALA A 207 23.43 -3.77 -4.14
C ALA A 207 24.32 -2.86 -3.28
N LYS A 208 23.74 -1.98 -2.47
CA LYS A 208 24.43 -0.92 -1.75
C LYS A 208 24.11 -0.91 -0.26
N VAL A 209 25.15 -0.73 0.57
CA VAL A 209 25.03 -0.52 2.03
C VAL A 209 24.32 0.80 2.31
N SER A 210 24.67 1.85 1.55
CA SER A 210 24.09 3.20 1.71
C SER A 210 22.56 3.22 1.65
N ASP A 211 21.94 2.36 0.86
CA ASP A 211 20.48 2.27 0.73
C ASP A 211 19.81 1.57 1.93
N LYS A 212 20.59 0.87 2.78
CA LYS A 212 20.09 0.00 3.85
C LYS A 212 20.59 0.36 5.24
N ILE A 213 21.38 1.42 5.39
CA ILE A 213 21.97 1.83 6.69
C ILE A 213 20.90 1.92 7.78
N GLY A 214 19.80 2.63 7.52
CA GLY A 214 18.75 2.82 8.51
C GLY A 214 18.09 1.50 8.92
N VAL A 215 17.91 0.58 7.95
CA VAL A 215 17.34 -0.75 8.23
C VAL A 215 18.30 -1.58 9.06
N ILE A 216 19.59 -1.64 8.68
CA ILE A 216 20.61 -2.42 9.39
C ILE A 216 20.77 -1.90 10.81
N SER A 217 20.93 -0.58 11.00
CA SER A 217 21.10 0.05 12.33
C SER A 217 19.91 -0.23 13.25
N ASN A 218 18.68 -0.21 12.72
CA ASN A 218 17.48 -0.52 13.51
C ASN A 218 17.34 -2.03 13.81
N MET A 219 17.83 -2.90 12.94
CA MET A 219 17.75 -4.35 13.14
C MET A 219 18.80 -4.85 14.14
N ILE A 220 20.00 -4.29 14.17
CA ILE A 220 21.06 -4.67 15.13
C ILE A 220 20.53 -4.71 16.57
N GLU A 221 19.66 -3.78 16.94
CA GLU A 221 19.12 -3.68 18.31
C GLU A 221 17.96 -4.65 18.58
N LYS A 222 17.42 -5.31 17.54
CA LYS A 222 16.17 -6.09 17.64
C LYS A 222 16.32 -7.56 17.39
N VAL A 223 17.34 -7.97 16.64
CA VAL A 223 17.52 -9.34 16.16
C VAL A 223 18.67 -10.06 16.84
N ASP A 224 18.66 -11.38 16.81
CA ASP A 224 19.75 -12.20 17.35
C ASP A 224 20.87 -12.41 16.33
N THR A 225 20.53 -12.30 15.02
CA THR A 225 21.49 -12.49 13.93
C THR A 225 21.08 -11.70 12.71
N ILE A 226 22.04 -11.07 12.04
CA ILE A 226 21.83 -10.46 10.70
C ILE A 226 22.69 -11.21 9.69
N ILE A 227 22.03 -11.69 8.63
CA ILE A 227 22.71 -12.26 7.44
C ILE A 227 22.69 -11.18 6.37
N ILE A 228 23.87 -10.75 5.93
CA ILE A 228 24.02 -9.79 4.85
C ILE A 228 24.29 -10.53 3.54
N GLY A 229 23.47 -10.27 2.51
CA GLY A 229 23.61 -10.87 1.18
C GLY A 229 23.61 -9.85 0.05
N GLY A 230 23.79 -10.32 -1.18
CA GLY A 230 23.85 -9.47 -2.36
C GLY A 230 25.13 -8.66 -2.48
N GLY A 231 25.17 -7.69 -3.40
CA GLY A 231 26.37 -6.86 -3.67
C GLY A 231 26.89 -6.08 -2.46
N MET A 232 25.98 -5.70 -1.53
CA MET A 232 26.37 -5.00 -0.32
C MET A 232 27.24 -5.86 0.62
N ALA A 233 27.20 -7.19 0.55
CA ALA A 233 28.04 -8.09 1.36
C ALA A 233 29.52 -7.83 1.10
N HIS A 234 29.90 -7.56 -0.14
CA HIS A 234 31.30 -7.30 -0.50
C HIS A 234 31.86 -6.03 0.14
N THR A 235 31.02 -5.04 0.45
CA THR A 235 31.45 -3.85 1.22
C THR A 235 31.77 -4.21 2.66
N PHE A 236 31.01 -5.13 3.28
CA PHE A 236 31.31 -5.66 4.61
C PHE A 236 32.53 -6.60 4.60
N ASP A 237 32.71 -7.40 3.55
CA ASP A 237 33.92 -8.24 3.38
C ASP A 237 35.17 -7.36 3.26
N ALA A 238 35.11 -6.30 2.47
CA ALA A 238 36.19 -5.32 2.36
C ALA A 238 36.47 -4.61 3.70
N ALA A 239 35.41 -4.31 4.48
CA ALA A 239 35.55 -3.74 5.83
C ALA A 239 36.27 -4.68 6.81
N LYS A 240 36.12 -6.00 6.62
CA LYS A 240 36.86 -7.05 7.35
C LYS A 240 38.27 -7.30 6.80
N GLY A 241 38.67 -6.60 5.73
CA GLY A 241 39.96 -6.80 5.06
C GLY A 241 40.04 -8.04 4.17
N LEU A 242 38.90 -8.63 3.83
CA LEU A 242 38.83 -9.79 2.96
C LEU A 242 38.98 -9.38 1.46
N PRO A 243 39.62 -10.20 0.64
CA PRO A 243 39.73 -9.94 -0.80
C PRO A 243 38.37 -10.09 -1.47
N ILE A 244 37.96 -9.07 -2.24
CA ILE A 244 36.67 -9.03 -2.93
C ILE A 244 36.80 -9.11 -4.47
N GLY A 245 38.04 -9.16 -5.01
CA GLY A 245 38.28 -9.15 -6.45
C GLY A 245 37.66 -7.94 -7.14
N ASP A 246 36.97 -8.19 -8.26
CA ASP A 246 36.25 -7.19 -9.06
C ASP A 246 34.78 -7.05 -8.65
N SER A 247 34.41 -7.52 -7.45
CA SER A 247 33.04 -7.45 -6.96
C SER A 247 32.59 -6.00 -6.71
N LEU A 248 31.29 -5.77 -6.87
CA LEU A 248 30.67 -4.48 -6.54
C LEU A 248 30.95 -4.12 -5.09
N CYS A 249 31.52 -2.95 -4.85
CA CYS A 249 31.84 -2.46 -3.52
C CYS A 249 31.68 -0.93 -3.43
N GLU A 250 31.01 -0.43 -2.40
CA GLU A 250 30.98 0.99 -2.06
C GLU A 250 32.21 1.33 -1.23
N ARG A 251 33.33 1.65 -1.90
CA ARG A 251 34.62 1.91 -1.23
C ARG A 251 34.57 3.11 -0.26
N ASP A 252 33.73 4.08 -0.54
CA ASP A 252 33.47 5.25 0.33
C ASP A 252 32.61 4.93 1.56
N LYS A 253 32.11 3.68 1.69
CA LYS A 253 31.26 3.20 2.80
C LYS A 253 31.94 2.11 3.65
N ILE A 254 33.23 1.81 3.39
CA ILE A 254 33.96 0.79 4.15
C ILE A 254 34.01 1.12 5.63
N ASP A 255 34.31 2.39 5.99
CA ASP A 255 34.38 2.79 7.40
C ASP A 255 33.01 2.72 8.09
N LEU A 256 31.95 3.10 7.40
CA LEU A 256 30.59 2.92 7.87
C LEU A 256 30.24 1.44 8.08
N ALA A 257 30.67 0.56 7.17
CA ALA A 257 30.45 -0.89 7.32
C ALA A 257 31.21 -1.44 8.54
N LYS A 258 32.41 -0.91 8.86
CA LYS A 258 33.15 -1.25 10.11
C LYS A 258 32.37 -0.85 11.35
N GLU A 259 31.88 0.41 11.39
CA GLU A 259 31.06 0.91 12.49
C GLU A 259 29.82 0.02 12.73
N LEU A 260 29.14 -0.42 11.66
CA LEU A 260 27.99 -1.32 11.76
C LEU A 260 28.38 -2.72 12.27
N LEU A 261 29.57 -3.23 11.89
CA LEU A 261 30.08 -4.51 12.39
C LEU A 261 30.47 -4.43 13.87
N GLU A 262 31.04 -3.29 14.33
CA GLU A 262 31.38 -3.06 15.73
C GLU A 262 30.14 -2.90 16.62
N LYS A 263 29.05 -2.36 16.05
CA LYS A 263 27.78 -2.19 16.75
C LYS A 263 27.00 -3.50 16.89
N ALA A 264 27.23 -4.47 16.00
CA ALA A 264 26.51 -5.75 15.95
C ALA A 264 27.13 -6.80 16.88
#